data_adb7e4896b6d957f7c08332ceee6ac86
#
_entry.id   adb7e4896b6d957f7c08332ceee6ac86
#
_cell.length_a   1.000
_cell.length_b   1.000
_cell.length_c   1.000
_cell.angle_alpha   90.00
_cell.angle_beta   90.00
_cell.angle_gamma   90.00
#
_symmetry.space_group_name_H-M   'P 1'
#
loop_
_entity.id
_entity.type
_entity.pdbx_description
1 polymer ?
#
loop_
_entity_poly.entity_id
_entity_poly.type
_entity_poly.pdbx_seq_one_letter_code
_entity_poly.pdbx_strand_id
1 'polypeptide(L)'
;KTDGGSRINCVSTQDHKSVSELLELRKNQQMVFQDPTGALDPRFTVYEILAEPLENQGMKRPDIKKRVVELMKIVGLQPDHVNRFPNQFSGGQRQRIGIARALAVNPKLVVLDEPVSALDVSVQAGVINLLEELRASLGLSYLMVAHDLAVIRHASDRVAVLYPGRIVE
;
A
#
# COMPACT_ATOMS: atom_id res chain seq x y z
N LYS A 1 18.43 3.60 24.62
CA LYS A 1 17.16 4.15 24.13
C LYS A 1 17.49 4.96 22.88
N THR A 2 17.21 4.43 21.72
CA THR A 2 17.28 5.20 20.47
C THR A 2 15.97 5.97 20.35
N ASP A 3 16.04 7.28 20.53
CA ASP A 3 14.93 8.21 20.33
C ASP A 3 14.72 8.40 18.81
N GLY A 4 14.09 7.43 18.19
CA GLY A 4 13.78 7.45 16.76
C GLY A 4 12.42 8.07 16.50
N GLY A 5 12.34 9.39 16.48
CA GLY A 5 11.14 10.09 16.03
C GLY A 5 11.08 10.16 14.51
N SER A 6 9.96 9.81 13.90
CA SER A 6 9.70 10.05 12.49
C SER A 6 8.75 11.24 12.31
N ARG A 7 8.86 11.95 11.17
CA ARG A 7 7.98 13.06 10.81
C ARG A 7 7.38 12.85 9.43
N ILE A 8 6.07 13.03 9.34
CA ILE A 8 5.33 13.00 8.06
C ILE A 8 4.66 14.35 7.89
N ASN A 9 4.88 15.03 6.76
CA ASN A 9 4.40 16.39 6.53
C ASN A 9 4.75 17.37 7.66
N CYS A 10 5.97 17.29 8.20
CA CYS A 10 6.44 18.08 9.36
C CYS A 10 5.73 17.78 10.69
N VAL A 11 4.85 16.79 10.76
CA VAL A 11 4.18 16.34 11.98
C VAL A 11 4.95 15.17 12.57
N SER A 12 5.30 15.25 13.87
CA SER A 12 5.93 14.14 14.59
C SER A 12 4.95 12.99 14.78
N THR A 13 5.40 11.76 14.53
CA THR A 13 4.57 10.56 14.73
C THR A 13 4.39 10.21 16.22
N GLN A 14 5.15 10.83 17.10
CA GLN A 14 5.15 10.55 18.54
C GLN A 14 4.33 11.55 19.37
N ASP A 15 4.04 12.75 18.85
CA ASP A 15 3.44 13.85 19.60
C ASP A 15 1.92 14.00 19.39
N HIS A 16 1.22 12.91 19.05
CA HIS A 16 -0.22 12.97 18.80
C HIS A 16 -1.00 13.12 20.08
N LYS A 17 -1.66 14.25 20.22
CA LYS A 17 -2.47 14.62 21.39
C LYS A 17 -3.96 14.31 21.22
N SER A 18 -4.43 14.03 19.99
CA SER A 18 -5.85 13.81 19.71
C SER A 18 -6.10 12.64 18.75
N VAL A 19 -7.28 12.03 18.85
CA VAL A 19 -7.74 10.95 17.95
C VAL A 19 -7.85 11.43 16.51
N SER A 20 -8.25 12.69 16.30
CA SER A 20 -8.38 13.29 14.96
C SER A 20 -7.03 13.40 14.25
N GLU A 21 -5.98 13.81 14.95
CA GLU A 21 -4.61 13.89 14.39
C GLU A 21 -4.07 12.51 14.02
N LEU A 22 -4.35 11.49 14.84
CA LEU A 22 -4.00 10.11 14.55
C LEU A 22 -4.72 9.57 13.29
N LEU A 23 -5.98 9.89 13.11
CA LEU A 23 -6.75 9.50 11.93
C LEU A 23 -6.22 10.17 10.67
N GLU A 24 -5.86 11.44 10.74
CA GLU A 24 -5.26 12.16 9.62
C GLU A 24 -3.88 11.61 9.27
N LEU A 25 -3.06 11.29 10.27
CA LEU A 25 -1.77 10.65 10.06
C LEU A 25 -1.92 9.30 9.36
N ARG A 26 -2.83 8.45 9.86
CA ARG A 26 -3.13 7.14 9.26
C ARG A 26 -3.66 7.24 7.83
N LYS A 27 -4.43 8.28 7.53
CA LYS A 27 -4.87 8.57 6.17
C LYS A 27 -3.69 8.89 5.25
N ASN A 28 -2.75 9.70 5.71
CA ASN A 28 -1.59 10.12 4.93
C ASN A 28 -0.52 9.03 4.79
N GLN A 29 -0.54 8.01 5.64
CA GLN A 29 0.40 6.89 5.64
C GLN A 29 -0.34 5.57 5.59
N GLN A 30 -0.09 4.80 4.56
CA GLN A 30 -0.67 3.47 4.36
C GLN A 30 0.43 2.42 4.23
N MET A 31 0.07 1.15 4.39
CA MET A 31 1.02 0.04 4.34
C MET A 31 0.50 -1.07 3.44
N VAL A 32 1.41 -1.61 2.64
CA VAL A 32 1.22 -2.84 1.88
C VAL A 32 2.08 -3.92 2.53
N PHE A 33 1.46 -5.01 2.95
CA PHE A 33 2.11 -6.08 3.69
C PHE A 33 2.77 -7.11 2.75
N GLN A 34 3.73 -7.84 3.28
CA GLN A 34 4.52 -8.87 2.60
C GLN A 34 3.66 -10.00 2.02
N ASP A 35 2.69 -10.50 2.78
CA ASP A 35 1.79 -11.58 2.35
C ASP A 35 0.42 -11.03 1.94
N PRO A 36 0.13 -10.96 0.63
CA PRO A 36 -1.17 -10.50 0.17
C PRO A 36 -2.31 -11.45 0.56
N THR A 37 -2.00 -12.73 0.85
CA THR A 37 -3.01 -13.72 1.24
C THR A 37 -3.46 -13.50 2.68
N GLY A 38 -2.52 -13.28 3.59
CA GLY A 38 -2.83 -12.96 4.98
C GLY A 38 -3.36 -11.54 5.20
N ALA A 39 -3.04 -10.61 4.28
CA ALA A 39 -3.47 -9.22 4.40
C ALA A 39 -4.92 -8.95 3.94
N LEU A 40 -5.52 -9.85 3.17
CA LEU A 40 -6.88 -9.74 2.65
C LEU A 40 -7.78 -10.77 3.33
N ASP A 41 -8.80 -10.32 4.07
CA ASP A 41 -9.75 -11.25 4.69
C ASP A 41 -10.51 -12.02 3.59
N PRO A 42 -10.38 -13.37 3.54
CA PRO A 42 -10.98 -14.18 2.49
C PRO A 42 -12.51 -14.23 2.52
N ARG A 43 -13.13 -13.73 3.59
CA ARG A 43 -14.61 -13.69 3.76
C ARG A 43 -15.24 -12.48 3.10
N PHE A 44 -14.43 -11.46 2.78
CA PHE A 44 -14.90 -10.22 2.14
C PHE A 44 -14.64 -10.26 0.64
N THR A 45 -15.56 -9.68 -0.12
CA THR A 45 -15.36 -9.40 -1.54
C THR A 45 -14.32 -8.30 -1.75
N VAL A 46 -13.76 -8.21 -2.94
CA VAL A 46 -12.84 -7.10 -3.28
C VAL A 46 -13.51 -5.74 -3.09
N TYR A 47 -14.81 -5.63 -3.38
CA TYR A 47 -15.56 -4.40 -3.11
C TYR A 47 -15.51 -4.03 -1.63
N GLU A 48 -15.81 -4.94 -0.74
CA GLU A 48 -15.83 -4.70 0.71
C GLU A 48 -14.43 -4.34 1.24
N ILE A 49 -13.39 -5.04 0.77
CA ILE A 49 -12.00 -4.77 1.13
C ILE A 49 -11.57 -3.35 0.73
N LEU A 50 -11.98 -2.88 -0.46
CA LEU A 50 -11.63 -1.54 -0.95
C LEU A 50 -12.56 -0.45 -0.38
N ALA A 51 -13.78 -0.79 -0.01
CA ALA A 51 -14.74 0.13 0.58
C ALA A 51 -14.45 0.44 2.06
N GLU A 52 -13.96 -0.52 2.82
CA GLU A 52 -13.70 -0.40 4.25
C GLU A 52 -12.92 0.88 4.64
N PRO A 53 -11.73 1.17 4.06
CA PRO A 53 -10.99 2.39 4.39
C PRO A 53 -11.73 3.68 4.01
N LEU A 54 -12.61 3.64 3.00
CA LEU A 54 -13.41 4.78 2.55
C LEU A 54 -14.61 5.02 3.49
N GLU A 55 -15.24 3.95 3.95
CA GLU A 55 -16.33 3.99 4.95
C GLU A 55 -15.81 4.55 6.28
N ASN A 56 -14.64 4.12 6.70
CA ASN A 56 -13.97 4.62 7.90
C ASN A 56 -13.64 6.13 7.83
N GLN A 57 -13.57 6.70 6.62
CA GLN A 57 -13.45 8.15 6.40
C GLN A 57 -14.80 8.86 6.28
N GLY A 58 -15.92 8.17 6.43
CA GLY A 58 -17.25 8.73 6.31
C GLY A 58 -17.68 9.04 4.87
N MET A 59 -17.03 8.44 3.87
CA MET A 59 -17.43 8.62 2.47
C MET A 59 -18.82 8.04 2.21
N LYS A 60 -19.61 8.71 1.37
CA LYS A 60 -20.97 8.26 1.02
C LYS A 60 -20.92 7.07 0.06
N ARG A 61 -21.85 6.14 0.20
CA ARG A 61 -21.92 4.92 -0.64
C ARG A 61 -21.81 5.11 -2.15
N PRO A 62 -22.48 6.12 -2.78
CA PRO A 62 -22.33 6.35 -4.21
C PRO A 62 -20.90 6.71 -4.64
N ASP A 63 -20.20 7.48 -3.79
CA ASP A 63 -18.82 7.91 -4.06
C ASP A 63 -17.84 6.76 -3.82
N ILE A 64 -18.09 5.92 -2.79
CA ILE A 64 -17.34 4.67 -2.55
C ILE A 64 -17.40 3.78 -3.79
N LYS A 65 -18.59 3.55 -4.35
CA LYS A 65 -18.75 2.70 -5.54
C LYS A 65 -17.94 3.23 -6.73
N LYS A 66 -17.95 4.53 -6.98
CA LYS A 66 -17.14 5.16 -8.04
C LYS A 66 -15.65 5.00 -7.78
N ARG A 67 -15.22 5.26 -6.53
CA ARG A 67 -13.81 5.17 -6.14
C ARG A 67 -13.28 3.74 -6.22
N VAL A 68 -14.05 2.73 -5.82
CA VAL A 68 -13.68 1.31 -5.94
C VAL A 68 -13.45 0.92 -7.39
N VAL A 69 -14.36 1.31 -8.30
CA VAL A 69 -14.19 1.06 -9.76
C VAL A 69 -12.93 1.74 -10.30
N GLU A 70 -12.65 2.96 -9.87
CA GLU A 70 -11.45 3.70 -10.24
C GLU A 70 -10.19 2.99 -9.75
N LEU A 71 -10.15 2.57 -8.48
CA LEU A 71 -9.04 1.85 -7.87
C LEU A 71 -8.73 0.55 -8.61
N MET A 72 -9.75 -0.22 -9.00
CA MET A 72 -9.57 -1.45 -9.79
C MET A 72 -8.87 -1.14 -11.13
N LYS A 73 -9.26 -0.07 -11.81
CA LYS A 73 -8.64 0.35 -13.08
C LYS A 73 -7.19 0.80 -12.86
N ILE A 74 -6.94 1.59 -11.83
CA ILE A 74 -5.61 2.13 -11.49
C ILE A 74 -4.59 1.00 -11.31
N VAL A 75 -4.99 -0.10 -10.67
CA VAL A 75 -4.09 -1.25 -10.46
C VAL A 75 -4.16 -2.29 -11.59
N GLY A 76 -4.82 -2.00 -12.70
CA GLY A 76 -4.91 -2.87 -13.87
C GLY A 76 -5.77 -4.12 -13.65
N LEU A 77 -6.79 -4.04 -12.80
CA LEU A 77 -7.77 -5.11 -12.57
C LEU A 77 -9.10 -4.79 -13.26
N GLN A 78 -9.84 -5.83 -13.63
CA GLN A 78 -11.16 -5.68 -14.25
C GLN A 78 -12.19 -5.22 -13.23
N PRO A 79 -12.90 -4.09 -13.44
CA PRO A 79 -13.91 -3.59 -12.50
C PRO A 79 -15.05 -4.58 -12.23
N ASP A 80 -15.40 -5.44 -13.20
CA ASP A 80 -16.45 -6.45 -13.05
C ASP A 80 -16.11 -7.54 -12.02
N HIS A 81 -14.84 -7.62 -11.62
CA HIS A 81 -14.38 -8.57 -10.62
C HIS A 81 -14.53 -8.08 -9.18
N VAL A 82 -15.10 -6.91 -8.92
CA VAL A 82 -15.26 -6.35 -7.56
C VAL A 82 -16.05 -7.23 -6.59
N ASN A 83 -16.98 -8.05 -7.10
CA ASN A 83 -17.78 -8.96 -6.29
C ASN A 83 -17.12 -10.33 -6.05
N ARG A 84 -15.91 -10.56 -6.57
CA ARG A 84 -15.15 -11.79 -6.34
C ARG A 84 -14.44 -11.75 -4.99
N PHE A 85 -14.16 -12.94 -4.45
CA PHE A 85 -13.39 -13.12 -3.23
C PHE A 85 -11.89 -13.22 -3.55
N PRO A 86 -10.99 -12.88 -2.60
CA PRO A 86 -9.53 -12.92 -2.81
C PRO A 86 -8.99 -14.24 -3.32
N ASN A 87 -9.56 -15.37 -2.89
CA ASN A 87 -9.15 -16.71 -3.33
C ASN A 87 -9.39 -16.99 -4.83
N GLN A 88 -10.18 -16.16 -5.51
CA GLN A 88 -10.44 -16.27 -6.95
C GLN A 88 -9.44 -15.49 -7.81
N PHE A 89 -8.40 -14.92 -7.19
CA PHE A 89 -7.36 -14.13 -7.85
C PHE A 89 -5.99 -14.80 -7.73
N SER A 90 -5.11 -14.55 -8.71
CA SER A 90 -3.70 -14.96 -8.62
C SER A 90 -2.96 -14.18 -7.53
N GLY A 91 -1.77 -14.65 -7.11
CA GLY A 91 -0.93 -13.96 -6.13
C GLY A 91 -0.66 -12.50 -6.49
N GLY A 92 -0.26 -12.25 -7.74
CA GLY A 92 -0.01 -10.88 -8.23
C GLY A 92 -1.27 -10.03 -8.30
N GLN A 93 -2.43 -10.62 -8.60
CA GLN A 93 -3.71 -9.90 -8.55
C GLN A 93 -4.11 -9.56 -7.11
N ARG A 94 -3.91 -10.47 -6.15
CA ARG A 94 -4.13 -10.18 -4.73
C ARG A 94 -3.21 -9.07 -4.23
N GLN A 95 -1.94 -9.04 -4.66
CA GLN A 95 -1.03 -7.96 -4.34
C GLN A 95 -1.53 -6.61 -4.88
N ARG A 96 -2.03 -6.58 -6.12
CA ARG A 96 -2.65 -5.39 -6.71
C ARG A 96 -3.89 -4.92 -5.94
N ILE A 97 -4.71 -5.83 -5.40
CA ILE A 97 -5.83 -5.49 -4.51
C ILE A 97 -5.31 -4.86 -3.21
N GLY A 98 -4.25 -5.40 -2.61
CA GLY A 98 -3.61 -4.82 -1.42
C GLY A 98 -3.07 -3.41 -1.67
N ILE A 99 -2.44 -3.18 -2.83
CA ILE A 99 -2.00 -1.85 -3.27
C ILE A 99 -3.22 -0.92 -3.46
N ALA A 100 -4.27 -1.37 -4.13
CA ALA A 100 -5.51 -0.59 -4.33
C ALA A 100 -6.14 -0.18 -3.00
N ARG A 101 -6.17 -1.08 -2.01
CA ARG A 101 -6.67 -0.79 -0.65
C ARG A 101 -5.85 0.32 0.02
N ALA A 102 -4.53 0.24 -0.06
CA ALA A 102 -3.65 1.29 0.49
C ALA A 102 -3.89 2.64 -0.20
N LEU A 103 -4.14 2.66 -1.52
CA LEU A 103 -4.40 3.87 -2.30
C LEU A 103 -5.81 4.44 -2.12
N ALA A 104 -6.73 3.71 -1.50
CA ALA A 104 -8.14 4.11 -1.40
C ALA A 104 -8.30 5.51 -0.81
N VAL A 105 -7.51 5.83 0.21
CA VAL A 105 -7.59 7.07 1.00
C VAL A 105 -6.69 8.21 0.48
N ASN A 106 -6.09 8.06 -0.70
CA ASN A 106 -5.13 9.00 -1.30
C ASN A 106 -3.98 9.36 -0.34
N PRO A 107 -3.17 8.38 0.08
CA PRO A 107 -2.05 8.61 0.99
C PRO A 107 -0.95 9.44 0.31
N LYS A 108 -0.08 10.05 1.11
CA LYS A 108 1.16 10.70 0.64
C LYS A 108 2.37 9.77 0.71
N LEU A 109 2.34 8.86 1.68
CA LEU A 109 3.38 7.86 1.90
C LEU A 109 2.78 6.46 1.91
N VAL A 110 3.37 5.54 1.17
CA VAL A 110 3.05 4.11 1.26
C VAL A 110 4.29 3.36 1.72
N VAL A 111 4.17 2.65 2.82
CA VAL A 111 5.17 1.71 3.30
C VAL A 111 4.94 0.37 2.60
N LEU A 112 5.96 -0.13 1.94
CA LEU A 112 5.95 -1.37 1.18
C LEU A 112 6.84 -2.38 1.91
N ASP A 113 6.25 -3.33 2.60
CA ASP A 113 6.99 -4.37 3.32
C ASP A 113 7.11 -5.61 2.44
N GLU A 114 8.29 -5.81 1.86
CA GLU A 114 8.59 -6.90 0.92
C GLU A 114 7.49 -7.15 -0.14
N PRO A 115 7.05 -6.13 -0.89
CA PRO A 115 5.79 -6.17 -1.65
C PRO A 115 5.75 -7.23 -2.77
N VAL A 116 6.87 -7.87 -3.10
CA VAL A 116 6.98 -8.84 -4.19
C VAL A 116 7.65 -10.15 -3.80
N SER A 117 8.10 -10.31 -2.55
CA SER A 117 8.89 -11.49 -2.11
C SER A 117 8.16 -12.82 -2.25
N ALA A 118 6.84 -12.82 -2.10
CA ALA A 118 5.98 -14.01 -2.20
C ALA A 118 5.48 -14.30 -3.63
N LEU A 119 5.98 -13.58 -4.64
CA LEU A 119 5.53 -13.68 -6.03
C LEU A 119 6.59 -14.28 -6.94
N ASP A 120 6.15 -14.95 -8.02
CA ASP A 120 7.03 -15.42 -9.08
C ASP A 120 7.75 -14.25 -9.78
N VAL A 121 8.97 -14.45 -10.23
CA VAL A 121 9.84 -13.41 -10.84
C VAL A 121 9.15 -12.65 -11.97
N SER A 122 8.39 -13.33 -12.84
CA SER A 122 7.64 -12.70 -13.94
C SER A 122 6.53 -11.78 -13.44
N VAL A 123 5.90 -12.11 -12.31
CA VAL A 123 4.83 -11.34 -11.69
C VAL A 123 5.40 -10.17 -10.89
N GLN A 124 6.57 -10.36 -10.26
CA GLN A 124 7.28 -9.30 -9.52
C GLN A 124 7.51 -8.06 -10.38
N ALA A 125 8.08 -8.25 -11.59
CA ALA A 125 8.33 -7.14 -12.51
C ALA A 125 7.05 -6.33 -12.82
N GLY A 126 5.93 -7.02 -13.03
CA GLY A 126 4.64 -6.36 -13.28
C GLY A 126 4.08 -5.58 -12.10
N VAL A 127 4.40 -5.97 -10.85
CA VAL A 127 4.02 -5.22 -9.65
C VAL A 127 4.95 -4.04 -9.41
N ILE A 128 6.25 -4.20 -9.63
CA ILE A 128 7.22 -3.11 -9.50
C ILE A 128 6.94 -1.99 -10.52
N ASN A 129 6.73 -2.33 -11.79
CA ASN A 129 6.37 -1.36 -12.82
C ASN A 129 5.08 -0.60 -12.45
N LEU A 130 4.06 -1.32 -11.94
CA LEU A 130 2.85 -0.68 -11.45
C LEU A 130 3.15 0.33 -10.33
N LEU A 131 3.98 -0.02 -9.36
CA LEU A 131 4.35 0.89 -8.26
C LEU A 131 5.06 2.14 -8.78
N GLU A 132 5.94 2.02 -9.77
CA GLU A 132 6.60 3.17 -10.41
C GLU A 132 5.61 4.08 -11.15
N GLU A 133 4.70 3.50 -11.94
CA GLU A 133 3.65 4.23 -12.62
C GLU A 133 2.76 5.00 -11.63
N LEU A 134 2.39 4.36 -10.52
CA LEU A 134 1.59 4.96 -9.46
C LEU A 134 2.36 6.10 -8.76
N ARG A 135 3.65 5.91 -8.50
CA ARG A 135 4.51 6.97 -7.94
C ARG A 135 4.52 8.20 -8.83
N ALA A 136 4.74 8.00 -10.11
CA ALA A 136 4.82 9.09 -11.09
C ALA A 136 3.47 9.81 -11.29
N SER A 137 2.38 9.04 -11.40
CA SER A 137 1.06 9.59 -11.72
C SER A 137 0.34 10.22 -10.53
N LEU A 138 0.55 9.69 -9.33
CA LEU A 138 -0.13 10.13 -8.10
C LEU A 138 0.77 10.97 -7.17
N GLY A 139 2.05 11.16 -7.49
CA GLY A 139 3.00 11.91 -6.66
C GLY A 139 3.28 11.26 -5.30
N LEU A 140 3.29 9.92 -5.25
CA LEU A 140 3.47 9.15 -4.02
C LEU A 140 4.94 9.11 -3.58
N SER A 141 5.16 9.08 -2.27
CA SER A 141 6.42 8.68 -1.67
C SER A 141 6.35 7.22 -1.20
N TYR A 142 7.42 6.45 -1.44
CA TYR A 142 7.52 5.08 -0.94
C TYR A 142 8.62 4.94 0.10
N LEU A 143 8.35 4.14 1.12
CA LEU A 143 9.35 3.54 1.99
C LEU A 143 9.28 2.03 1.77
N MET A 144 10.25 1.48 1.04
CA MET A 144 10.26 0.07 0.69
C MET A 144 11.27 -0.69 1.56
N VAL A 145 10.81 -1.79 2.15
CA VAL A 145 11.67 -2.81 2.76
C VAL A 145 11.77 -3.96 1.76
N ALA A 146 12.98 -4.35 1.39
CA ALA A 146 13.23 -5.46 0.50
C ALA A 146 14.60 -6.08 0.79
N HIS A 147 14.77 -7.35 0.46
CA HIS A 147 16.04 -8.07 0.57
C HIS A 147 16.67 -8.36 -0.81
N ASP A 148 15.95 -8.10 -1.90
CA ASP A 148 16.44 -8.26 -3.27
C ASP A 148 17.04 -6.94 -3.78
N LEU A 149 18.36 -6.94 -4.00
CA LEU A 149 19.10 -5.77 -4.48
C LEU A 149 18.67 -5.32 -5.89
N ALA A 150 18.17 -6.23 -6.73
CA ALA A 150 17.70 -5.87 -8.06
C ALA A 150 16.43 -5.03 -7.98
N VAL A 151 15.50 -5.40 -7.10
CA VAL A 151 14.29 -4.64 -6.81
C VAL A 151 14.63 -3.27 -6.24
N ILE A 152 15.51 -3.22 -5.23
CA ILE A 152 15.93 -1.97 -4.58
C ILE A 152 16.57 -1.01 -5.59
N ARG A 153 17.49 -1.50 -6.41
CA ARG A 153 18.20 -0.68 -7.40
C ARG A 153 17.27 -0.07 -8.44
N HIS A 154 16.20 -0.79 -8.80
CA HIS A 154 15.24 -0.34 -9.81
C HIS A 154 14.23 0.66 -9.22
N ALA A 155 13.71 0.41 -8.02
CA ALA A 155 12.58 1.13 -7.45
C ALA A 155 12.94 2.27 -6.48
N SER A 156 14.25 2.48 -6.15
CA SER A 156 14.65 3.39 -5.07
C SER A 156 15.58 4.49 -5.55
N ASP A 157 15.32 5.73 -5.10
CA ASP A 157 16.20 6.87 -5.31
C ASP A 157 17.31 6.94 -4.23
N ARG A 158 17.03 6.41 -3.04
CA ARG A 158 17.94 6.35 -1.88
C ARG A 158 17.77 5.00 -1.18
N VAL A 159 18.88 4.47 -0.70
CA VAL A 159 18.94 3.19 0.00
C VAL A 159 19.51 3.39 1.39
N ALA A 160 18.97 2.69 2.38
CA ALA A 160 19.54 2.57 3.71
C ALA A 160 19.76 1.09 4.00
N VAL A 161 21.00 0.71 4.33
CA VAL A 161 21.34 -0.67 4.68
C VAL A 161 21.26 -0.85 6.18
N LEU A 162 20.42 -1.79 6.61
CA LEU A 162 20.30 -2.18 8.01
C LEU A 162 21.20 -3.39 8.30
N TYR A 163 22.09 -3.22 9.29
CA TYR A 163 22.82 -4.31 9.90
C TYR A 163 22.42 -4.38 11.39
N PRO A 164 22.36 -5.55 12.06
CA PRO A 164 21.61 -5.77 13.29
C PRO A 164 21.41 -4.53 14.19
N GLY A 165 20.22 -3.91 14.05
CA GLY A 165 19.80 -2.76 14.84
C GLY A 165 20.48 -1.41 14.53
N ARG A 166 21.28 -1.30 13.45
CA ARG A 166 21.94 -0.04 13.04
C ARG A 166 21.84 0.16 11.53
N ILE A 167 21.69 1.41 11.12
CA ILE A 167 21.89 1.82 9.72
C ILE A 167 23.40 1.96 9.52
N VAL A 168 23.95 1.29 8.51
CA VAL A 168 25.40 1.27 8.23
C VAL A 168 25.76 2.00 6.94
N GLU A 169 24.78 2.24 6.03
CA GLU A 169 24.92 2.98 4.77
C GLU A 169 23.61 3.64 4.38
#